data_77e17371d621fe4cb59cfb5db6be0239
#
_entry.id   77e17371d621fe4cb59cfb5db6be0239
#
_cell.length_a   1.000
_cell.length_b   1.000
_cell.length_c   1.000
_cell.angle_alpha   90.00
_cell.angle_beta   90.00
_cell.angle_gamma   90.00
#
_symmetry.space_group_name_H-M   'P 1'
#
loop_
_entity.id
_entity.type
_entity.pdbx_description
1 polymer ?
#
loop_
_entity_poly.entity_id
_entity_poly.type
_entity_poly.pdbx_seq_one_letter_code
_entity_poly.pdbx_strand_id
1 'polypeptide(L)'
;QTNVIAFKGKNQDEILSAMNATNRNLWRKNSSTKDGVTFTDSFSSKDAGPLTAMLKHVAKRNGVVFHSDEYFVSMLEILGKKSLCGISYAYLDGKELAGALFVINPESKTMYYLHAGSFDEAREHNAGNLLLSHLIFMALNQGLDYFDMFGVSPPDSDSTHKWYGLSRFKRSFGGEDVTYNGTWEKGMHKLKYEV
;
A
#
# COMPACT_ATOMS: atom_id res chain seq x y z
N GLN A 1 -11.68 9.17 5.42
CA GLN A 1 -10.77 8.72 6.48
C GLN A 1 -9.65 7.88 5.90
N THR A 2 -8.47 7.95 6.51
CA THR A 2 -7.30 7.14 6.21
C THR A 2 -6.67 6.65 7.50
N ASN A 3 -5.78 5.64 7.44
CA ASN A 3 -4.99 5.21 8.58
C ASN A 3 -3.53 5.59 8.36
N VAL A 4 -2.92 6.31 9.30
CA VAL A 4 -1.58 6.90 9.19
C VAL A 4 -0.67 6.41 10.31
N ILE A 5 0.52 5.95 9.93
CA ILE A 5 1.61 5.64 10.87
C ILE A 5 2.56 6.84 10.90
N ALA A 6 2.76 7.43 12.07
CA ALA A 6 3.76 8.48 12.29
C ALA A 6 5.09 7.86 12.75
N PHE A 7 6.19 8.29 12.13
CA PHE A 7 7.53 7.76 12.39
C PHE A 7 8.38 8.64 13.31
N LYS A 8 8.01 9.92 13.45
CA LYS A 8 8.82 10.88 14.20
C LYS A 8 9.21 10.38 15.60
N GLY A 9 10.51 10.27 15.83
CA GLY A 9 11.07 9.80 17.09
C GLY A 9 10.96 8.30 17.35
N LYS A 10 10.53 7.51 16.36
CA LYS A 10 10.37 6.06 16.49
C LYS A 10 11.42 5.32 15.69
N ASN A 11 11.89 4.21 16.25
CA ASN A 11 12.74 3.24 15.57
C ASN A 11 11.90 2.05 15.04
N GLN A 12 12.56 1.12 14.35
CA GLN A 12 11.91 -0.04 13.74
C GLN A 12 11.22 -0.94 14.79
N ASP A 13 11.80 -1.12 15.97
CA ASP A 13 11.23 -1.97 17.01
C ASP A 13 9.96 -1.37 17.61
N GLU A 14 9.90 -0.05 17.73
CA GLU A 14 8.71 0.65 18.20
C GLU A 14 7.57 0.58 17.18
N ILE A 15 7.88 0.76 15.89
CA ILE A 15 6.90 0.57 14.81
C ILE A 15 6.42 -0.89 14.76
N LEU A 16 7.34 -1.85 14.84
CA LEU A 16 6.99 -3.27 14.88
C LEU A 16 6.12 -3.61 16.10
N SER A 17 6.41 -3.04 17.26
CA SER A 17 5.65 -3.26 18.50
C SER A 17 4.22 -2.69 18.43
N ALA A 18 3.99 -1.64 17.65
CA ALA A 18 2.66 -1.08 17.41
C ALA A 18 1.78 -1.96 16.51
N MET A 19 2.36 -2.83 15.69
CA MET A 19 1.61 -3.80 14.89
C MET A 19 0.93 -4.84 15.79
N ASN A 20 -0.12 -5.49 15.31
CA ASN A 20 -0.71 -6.64 16.01
C ASN A 20 0.27 -7.82 16.11
N ALA A 21 -0.02 -8.78 17.01
CA ALA A 21 0.86 -9.92 17.26
C ALA A 21 1.12 -10.76 15.99
N THR A 22 0.12 -10.91 15.12
CA THR A 22 0.23 -11.66 13.87
C THR A 22 1.28 -11.05 12.96
N ASN A 23 1.17 -9.75 12.65
CA ASN A 23 2.11 -9.07 11.75
C ASN A 23 3.53 -9.03 12.33
N ARG A 24 3.68 -8.78 13.65
CA ARG A 24 4.98 -8.86 14.32
C ARG A 24 5.64 -10.22 14.14
N ASN A 25 4.89 -11.29 14.40
CA ASN A 25 5.41 -12.66 14.32
C ASN A 25 5.73 -13.06 12.87
N LEU A 26 4.89 -12.69 11.91
CA LEU A 26 5.14 -12.92 10.49
C LEU A 26 6.44 -12.24 10.04
N TRP A 27 6.61 -10.97 10.39
CA TRP A 27 7.82 -10.22 10.02
C TRP A 27 9.08 -10.84 10.63
N ARG A 28 9.07 -11.12 11.95
CA ARG A 28 10.22 -11.73 12.63
C ARG A 28 10.58 -13.10 12.07
N LYS A 29 9.56 -13.94 11.83
CA LYS A 29 9.77 -15.26 11.23
C LYS A 29 10.37 -15.14 9.83
N ASN A 30 9.79 -14.28 8.97
CA ASN A 30 10.30 -14.09 7.61
C ASN A 30 11.75 -13.59 7.61
N SER A 31 12.08 -12.62 8.46
CA SER A 31 13.43 -12.05 8.57
C SER A 31 14.49 -13.05 9.08
N SER A 32 14.07 -14.12 9.75
CA SER A 32 14.96 -15.18 10.26
C SER A 32 15.03 -16.41 9.36
N THR A 33 14.27 -16.46 8.28
CA THR A 33 14.18 -17.62 7.38
C THR A 33 14.96 -17.35 6.09
N LYS A 34 15.83 -18.28 5.65
CA LYS A 34 16.61 -18.16 4.42
C LYS A 34 15.73 -18.20 3.16
N ASP A 35 14.72 -19.05 3.18
CA ASP A 35 13.80 -19.30 2.04
C ASP A 35 12.46 -18.58 2.28
N GLY A 36 12.50 -17.41 2.89
CA GLY A 36 11.32 -16.58 3.16
C GLY A 36 10.89 -15.75 1.94
N VAL A 37 9.78 -15.03 2.13
CA VAL A 37 9.33 -14.04 1.15
C VAL A 37 10.37 -12.93 1.02
N THR A 38 10.80 -12.65 -0.20
CA THR A 38 11.74 -11.59 -0.55
C THR A 38 11.02 -10.41 -1.21
N PHE A 39 11.67 -9.25 -1.26
CA PHE A 39 11.06 -8.03 -1.78
C PHE A 39 11.96 -7.39 -2.84
N THR A 40 11.31 -6.79 -3.86
CA THR A 40 11.98 -6.01 -4.89
C THR A 40 11.21 -4.72 -5.11
N ASP A 41 11.94 -3.60 -5.10
CA ASP A 41 11.38 -2.27 -5.35
C ASP A 41 11.82 -1.78 -6.72
N SER A 42 10.90 -1.19 -7.48
CA SER A 42 11.17 -0.61 -8.79
C SER A 42 10.47 0.72 -8.97
N PHE A 43 11.12 1.62 -9.69
CA PHE A 43 10.57 2.91 -10.13
C PHE A 43 10.35 2.93 -11.65
N SER A 44 10.52 1.80 -12.32
CA SER A 44 10.42 1.67 -13.77
C SER A 44 9.02 1.28 -14.20
N SER A 45 8.50 1.96 -15.22
CA SER A 45 7.23 1.59 -15.87
C SER A 45 7.26 0.22 -16.54
N LYS A 46 8.47 -0.30 -16.87
CA LYS A 46 8.63 -1.63 -17.46
C LYS A 46 8.21 -2.75 -16.51
N ASP A 47 8.24 -2.48 -15.20
CA ASP A 47 7.91 -3.46 -14.17
C ASP A 47 6.44 -3.37 -13.71
N ALA A 48 5.57 -2.61 -14.41
CA ALA A 48 4.17 -2.45 -14.05
C ALA A 48 3.31 -3.70 -14.36
N GLY A 49 3.74 -4.56 -15.28
CA GLY A 49 2.96 -5.70 -15.78
C GLY A 49 2.43 -6.64 -14.69
N PRO A 50 3.26 -7.17 -13.78
CA PRO A 50 2.78 -8.04 -12.72
C PRO A 50 1.75 -7.38 -11.80
N LEU A 51 1.94 -6.09 -11.44
CA LEU A 51 0.98 -5.35 -10.62
C LEU A 51 -0.38 -5.23 -11.32
N THR A 52 -0.40 -4.85 -12.59
CA THR A 52 -1.67 -4.70 -13.33
C THR A 52 -2.40 -6.04 -13.48
N ALA A 53 -1.67 -7.15 -13.65
CA ALA A 53 -2.24 -8.49 -13.64
C ALA A 53 -2.87 -8.84 -12.28
N MET A 54 -2.19 -8.54 -11.17
CA MET A 54 -2.72 -8.74 -9.81
C MET A 54 -3.96 -7.89 -9.55
N LEU A 55 -3.96 -6.62 -9.98
CA LEU A 55 -5.11 -5.72 -9.84
C LEU A 55 -6.33 -6.22 -10.63
N LYS A 56 -6.13 -6.72 -11.85
CA LYS A 56 -7.20 -7.37 -12.64
C LYS A 56 -7.74 -8.62 -11.95
N HIS A 57 -6.87 -9.43 -11.35
CA HIS A 57 -7.28 -10.60 -10.57
C HIS A 57 -8.14 -10.19 -9.36
N VAL A 58 -7.71 -9.18 -8.60
CA VAL A 58 -8.47 -8.62 -7.47
C VAL A 58 -9.79 -8.00 -7.92
N ALA A 59 -9.80 -7.27 -9.05
CA ALA A 59 -10.99 -6.69 -9.64
C ALA A 59 -12.06 -7.74 -9.91
N LYS A 60 -11.66 -8.84 -10.58
CA LYS A 60 -12.55 -9.97 -10.89
C LYS A 60 -13.09 -10.64 -9.63
N ARG A 61 -12.23 -10.88 -8.64
CA ARG A 61 -12.59 -11.57 -7.39
C ARG A 61 -13.54 -10.75 -6.52
N ASN A 62 -13.32 -9.42 -6.42
CA ASN A 62 -14.01 -8.55 -5.45
C ASN A 62 -15.08 -7.66 -6.10
N GLY A 63 -15.30 -7.71 -7.41
CA GLY A 63 -16.26 -6.84 -8.10
C GLY A 63 -15.90 -5.36 -8.05
N VAL A 64 -14.61 -5.02 -8.00
CA VAL A 64 -14.13 -3.63 -7.97
C VAL A 64 -13.51 -3.25 -9.30
N VAL A 65 -13.45 -1.94 -9.58
CA VAL A 65 -12.83 -1.41 -10.80
C VAL A 65 -11.55 -0.65 -10.41
N PHE A 66 -10.47 -0.94 -11.12
CA PHE A 66 -9.23 -0.18 -11.05
C PHE A 66 -9.04 0.66 -12.31
N HIS A 67 -8.08 1.55 -12.28
CA HIS A 67 -7.64 2.28 -13.47
C HIS A 67 -7.06 1.34 -14.53
N SER A 68 -6.91 1.83 -15.75
CA SER A 68 -6.31 1.07 -16.86
C SER A 68 -4.80 0.82 -16.63
N ASP A 69 -4.23 -0.12 -17.38
CA ASP A 69 -2.79 -0.41 -17.32
C ASP A 69 -1.97 0.83 -17.68
N GLU A 70 -2.43 1.61 -18.66
CA GLU A 70 -1.78 2.85 -19.12
C GLU A 70 -1.70 3.89 -18.02
N TYR A 71 -2.68 3.94 -17.12
CA TYR A 71 -2.65 4.84 -15.97
C TYR A 71 -1.45 4.53 -15.06
N PHE A 72 -1.23 3.27 -14.72
CA PHE A 72 -0.11 2.85 -13.86
C PHE A 72 1.24 3.03 -14.54
N VAL A 73 1.34 2.70 -15.83
CA VAL A 73 2.52 2.94 -16.64
C VAL A 73 2.86 4.43 -16.68
N SER A 74 1.88 5.30 -16.96
CA SER A 74 2.07 6.75 -17.03
C SER A 74 2.49 7.35 -15.68
N MET A 75 1.93 6.88 -14.56
CA MET A 75 2.37 7.31 -13.22
C MET A 75 3.85 7.04 -13.02
N LEU A 76 4.31 5.83 -13.34
CA LEU A 76 5.71 5.44 -13.20
C LEU A 76 6.62 6.18 -14.20
N GLU A 77 6.17 6.43 -15.42
CA GLU A 77 6.95 7.21 -16.40
C GLU A 77 7.17 8.67 -15.97
N ILE A 78 6.19 9.27 -15.32
CA ILE A 78 6.24 10.68 -14.92
C ILE A 78 6.90 10.82 -13.54
N LEU A 79 6.40 10.08 -12.55
CA LEU A 79 6.80 10.22 -11.16
C LEU A 79 7.96 9.28 -10.80
N GLY A 80 8.06 8.10 -11.42
CA GLY A 80 9.10 7.11 -11.16
C GLY A 80 10.49 7.65 -11.49
N LYS A 81 10.65 8.40 -12.58
CA LYS A 81 11.92 9.09 -12.94
C LYS A 81 12.44 10.04 -11.86
N LYS A 82 11.55 10.52 -10.99
CA LYS A 82 11.89 11.38 -9.84
C LYS A 82 11.91 10.59 -8.53
N SER A 83 11.79 9.28 -8.57
CA SER A 83 11.64 8.39 -7.40
C SER A 83 10.45 8.77 -6.50
N LEU A 84 9.41 9.39 -7.06
CA LEU A 84 8.20 9.79 -6.34
C LEU A 84 7.05 8.78 -6.47
N CYS A 85 7.15 7.80 -7.36
CA CYS A 85 6.20 6.69 -7.50
C CYS A 85 6.98 5.42 -7.80
N GLY A 86 6.70 4.36 -7.07
CA GLY A 86 7.33 3.07 -7.27
C GLY A 86 6.38 1.92 -7.02
N ILE A 87 6.85 0.73 -7.32
CA ILE A 87 6.16 -0.53 -7.07
C ILE A 87 7.08 -1.41 -6.22
N SER A 88 6.52 -2.04 -5.20
CA SER A 88 7.17 -3.12 -4.47
C SER A 88 6.46 -4.43 -4.74
N TYR A 89 7.23 -5.49 -4.90
CA TYR A 89 6.73 -6.85 -5.05
C TYR A 89 7.24 -7.76 -3.94
N ALA A 90 6.38 -8.68 -3.51
CA ALA A 90 6.74 -9.80 -2.64
C ALA A 90 6.87 -11.07 -3.48
N TYR A 91 8.01 -11.74 -3.38
CA TYR A 91 8.36 -12.96 -4.12
C TYR A 91 8.54 -14.14 -3.18
N LEU A 92 8.20 -15.31 -3.67
CA LEU A 92 8.59 -16.58 -3.09
C LEU A 92 9.00 -17.52 -4.23
N ASP A 93 10.16 -18.16 -4.11
CA ASP A 93 10.72 -19.07 -5.12
C ASP A 93 10.74 -18.47 -6.54
N GLY A 94 11.05 -17.17 -6.64
CA GLY A 94 11.13 -16.44 -7.91
C GLY A 94 9.77 -16.04 -8.51
N LYS A 95 8.66 -16.31 -7.82
CA LYS A 95 7.31 -15.98 -8.27
C LYS A 95 6.75 -14.77 -7.51
N GLU A 96 6.17 -13.82 -8.24
CA GLU A 96 5.46 -12.68 -7.64
C GLU A 96 4.15 -13.14 -7.00
N LEU A 97 3.99 -12.89 -5.72
CA LEU A 97 2.77 -13.22 -4.95
C LEU A 97 1.88 -12.01 -4.71
N ALA A 98 2.49 -10.88 -4.39
CA ALA A 98 1.79 -9.63 -4.11
C ALA A 98 2.58 -8.43 -4.64
N GLY A 99 1.88 -7.37 -4.99
CA GLY A 99 2.48 -6.12 -5.47
C GLY A 99 1.72 -4.92 -4.95
N ALA A 100 2.44 -3.82 -4.75
CA ALA A 100 1.85 -2.56 -4.31
C ALA A 100 2.54 -1.36 -4.98
N LEU A 101 1.72 -0.43 -5.45
CA LEU A 101 2.18 0.87 -5.94
C LEU A 101 2.10 1.88 -4.79
N PHE A 102 3.18 2.60 -4.58
CA PHE A 102 3.29 3.67 -3.61
C PHE A 102 3.68 5.00 -4.26
N VAL A 103 3.31 6.09 -3.60
CA VAL A 103 3.70 7.45 -4.00
C VAL A 103 4.34 8.14 -2.81
N ILE A 104 5.39 8.92 -3.06
CA ILE A 104 6.09 9.70 -2.05
C ILE A 104 5.82 11.19 -2.30
N ASN A 105 5.32 11.88 -1.30
CA ASN A 105 5.27 13.33 -1.28
C ASN A 105 6.44 13.85 -0.43
N PRO A 106 7.46 14.47 -1.07
CA PRO A 106 8.66 14.93 -0.35
C PRO A 106 8.38 16.14 0.56
N GLU A 107 7.38 16.97 0.25
CA GLU A 107 7.04 18.15 1.05
C GLU A 107 6.42 17.76 2.40
N SER A 108 5.48 16.81 2.40
CA SER A 108 4.89 16.26 3.62
C SER A 108 5.68 15.09 4.21
N LYS A 109 6.77 14.66 3.55
CA LYS A 109 7.55 13.48 3.91
C LYS A 109 6.68 12.24 4.16
N THR A 110 5.72 12.02 3.28
CA THR A 110 4.72 10.96 3.41
C THR A 110 4.83 9.97 2.26
N MET A 111 4.86 8.68 2.57
CA MET A 111 4.61 7.62 1.60
C MET A 111 3.15 7.20 1.66
N TYR A 112 2.50 7.12 0.51
CA TYR A 112 1.13 6.68 0.34
C TYR A 112 1.08 5.27 -0.23
N TYR A 113 0.42 4.34 0.44
CA TYR A 113 0.08 3.00 -0.05
C TYR A 113 -1.18 3.08 -0.92
N LEU A 114 -0.99 3.23 -2.22
CA LEU A 114 -2.06 3.70 -3.11
C LEU A 114 -2.87 2.56 -3.73
N HIS A 115 -2.20 1.60 -4.37
CA HIS A 115 -2.84 0.45 -5.00
C HIS A 115 -2.08 -0.82 -4.64
N ALA A 116 -2.81 -1.89 -4.37
CA ALA A 116 -2.19 -3.19 -4.11
C ALA A 116 -3.04 -4.34 -4.62
N GLY A 117 -2.37 -5.37 -5.08
CA GLY A 117 -2.99 -6.60 -5.55
C GLY A 117 -2.18 -7.82 -5.13
N SER A 118 -2.83 -8.97 -5.16
CA SER A 118 -2.19 -10.25 -4.90
C SER A 118 -2.93 -11.37 -5.61
N PHE A 119 -2.21 -12.40 -6.00
CA PHE A 119 -2.80 -13.68 -6.40
C PHE A 119 -3.29 -14.46 -5.17
N ASP A 120 -4.12 -15.47 -5.37
CA ASP A 120 -4.75 -16.20 -4.25
C ASP A 120 -3.72 -16.95 -3.40
N GLU A 121 -2.69 -17.48 -4.01
CA GLU A 121 -1.54 -18.14 -3.36
C GLU A 121 -0.82 -17.26 -2.32
N ALA A 122 -0.85 -15.94 -2.50
CA ALA A 122 -0.25 -14.99 -1.56
C ALA A 122 -0.79 -15.11 -0.12
N ARG A 123 -2.02 -15.64 0.05
CA ARG A 123 -2.64 -15.82 1.36
C ARG A 123 -1.94 -16.90 2.18
N GLU A 124 -1.53 -18.00 1.56
CA GLU A 124 -0.86 -19.13 2.21
C GLU A 124 0.48 -18.70 2.81
N HIS A 125 1.14 -17.73 2.17
CA HIS A 125 2.44 -17.20 2.55
C HIS A 125 2.36 -15.86 3.28
N ASN A 126 1.15 -15.31 3.52
CA ASN A 126 0.94 -13.98 4.10
C ASN A 126 1.71 -12.88 3.36
N ALA A 127 1.91 -13.03 2.05
CA ALA A 127 2.75 -12.15 1.25
C ALA A 127 2.28 -10.69 1.25
N GLY A 128 0.96 -10.45 1.31
CA GLY A 128 0.40 -9.09 1.44
C GLY A 128 0.74 -8.41 2.78
N ASN A 129 0.73 -9.18 3.88
CA ASN A 129 1.13 -8.67 5.20
C ASN A 129 2.61 -8.33 5.24
N LEU A 130 3.44 -9.21 4.69
CA LEU A 130 4.89 -9.02 4.63
C LEU A 130 5.26 -7.84 3.71
N LEU A 131 4.60 -7.71 2.56
CA LEU A 131 4.81 -6.60 1.63
C LEU A 131 4.46 -5.25 2.27
N LEU A 132 3.34 -5.15 2.99
CA LEU A 132 2.97 -3.89 3.66
C LEU A 132 3.94 -3.59 4.81
N SER A 133 4.41 -4.60 5.57
CA SER A 133 5.47 -4.40 6.57
C SER A 133 6.77 -3.89 5.92
N HIS A 134 7.18 -4.47 4.78
CA HIS A 134 8.35 -4.02 4.02
C HIS A 134 8.23 -2.55 3.63
N LEU A 135 7.10 -2.13 3.06
CA LEU A 135 6.86 -0.74 2.67
C LEU A 135 6.89 0.23 3.85
N ILE A 136 6.32 -0.16 5.00
CA ILE A 136 6.38 0.65 6.22
C ILE A 136 7.83 0.85 6.68
N PHE A 137 8.63 -0.21 6.71
CA PHE A 137 10.04 -0.11 7.09
C PHE A 137 10.89 0.59 6.04
N MET A 138 10.58 0.42 4.76
CA MET A 138 11.22 1.18 3.68
C MET A 138 10.99 2.69 3.85
N ALA A 139 9.77 3.11 4.14
CA ALA A 139 9.44 4.51 4.38
C ALA A 139 10.18 5.07 5.62
N LEU A 140 10.21 4.31 6.72
CA LEU A 140 10.98 4.66 7.92
C LEU A 140 12.47 4.84 7.61
N ASN A 141 13.06 3.88 6.89
CA ASN A 141 14.50 3.89 6.56
C ASN A 141 14.87 5.00 5.57
N GLN A 142 13.93 5.47 4.75
CA GLN A 142 14.10 6.64 3.88
C GLN A 142 13.99 7.97 4.65
N GLY A 143 13.72 7.95 5.95
CA GLY A 143 13.61 9.15 6.78
C GLY A 143 12.32 9.94 6.52
N LEU A 144 11.27 9.28 6.06
CA LEU A 144 9.95 9.89 5.94
C LEU A 144 9.32 10.07 7.32
N ASP A 145 8.40 11.01 7.43
CA ASP A 145 7.73 11.31 8.70
C ASP A 145 6.43 10.49 8.87
N TYR A 146 5.80 10.07 7.74
CA TYR A 146 4.52 9.38 7.75
C TYR A 146 4.43 8.28 6.69
N PHE A 147 3.64 7.26 7.03
CA PHE A 147 3.13 6.26 6.09
C PHE A 147 1.60 6.28 6.12
N ASP A 148 0.98 6.69 5.02
CA ASP A 148 -0.47 6.75 4.87
C ASP A 148 -0.97 5.50 4.13
N MET A 149 -1.73 4.67 4.82
CA MET A 149 -2.30 3.45 4.24
C MET A 149 -3.53 3.72 3.37
N PHE A 150 -3.87 5.00 3.15
CA PHE A 150 -5.03 5.43 2.38
C PHE A 150 -6.37 4.97 2.97
N GLY A 151 -7.46 5.11 2.23
CA GLY A 151 -8.82 4.94 2.69
C GLY A 151 -9.10 3.76 3.62
N VAL A 152 -9.79 4.05 4.71
CA VAL A 152 -10.38 3.07 5.64
C VAL A 152 -11.86 3.36 5.85
N SER A 153 -12.62 2.36 6.29
CA SER A 153 -14.02 2.55 6.69
C SER A 153 -14.12 3.42 7.95
N PRO A 154 -15.24 4.10 8.18
CA PRO A 154 -15.49 4.77 9.45
C PRO A 154 -15.23 3.84 10.66
N PRO A 155 -14.80 4.37 11.82
CA PRO A 155 -14.46 3.55 12.99
C PRO A 155 -15.61 2.67 13.46
N ASP A 156 -16.84 3.18 13.36
CA ASP A 156 -18.06 2.50 13.81
C ASP A 156 -18.66 1.54 12.77
N SER A 157 -17.94 1.30 11.67
CA SER A 157 -18.40 0.39 10.62
C SER A 157 -18.40 -1.04 11.13
N ASP A 158 -19.50 -1.74 10.92
CA ASP A 158 -19.65 -3.16 11.19
C ASP A 158 -19.16 -4.04 10.02
N SER A 159 -19.30 -5.35 10.18
CA SER A 159 -18.85 -6.34 9.21
C SER A 159 -19.58 -6.29 7.85
N THR A 160 -20.70 -5.56 7.74
CA THR A 160 -21.46 -5.40 6.48
C THR A 160 -20.86 -4.32 5.58
N HIS A 161 -20.03 -3.42 6.14
CA HIS A 161 -19.39 -2.39 5.35
C HIS A 161 -18.38 -2.99 4.36
N LYS A 162 -18.48 -2.62 3.07
CA LYS A 162 -17.66 -3.19 1.99
C LYS A 162 -16.13 -3.11 2.22
N TRP A 163 -15.67 -2.15 3.01
CA TRP A 163 -14.25 -1.96 3.34
C TRP A 163 -13.86 -2.48 4.72
N TYR A 164 -14.76 -3.12 5.45
CA TYR A 164 -14.50 -3.59 6.80
C TYR A 164 -13.25 -4.49 6.90
N GLY A 165 -13.18 -5.52 6.07
CA GLY A 165 -12.02 -6.43 6.04
C GLY A 165 -10.72 -5.73 5.68
N LEU A 166 -10.74 -4.84 4.66
CA LEU A 166 -9.59 -4.04 4.26
C LEU A 166 -9.14 -3.08 5.37
N SER A 167 -10.09 -2.45 6.07
CA SER A 167 -9.79 -1.53 7.15
C SER A 167 -9.20 -2.24 8.37
N ARG A 168 -9.72 -3.41 8.73
CA ARG A 168 -9.11 -4.28 9.76
C ARG A 168 -7.69 -4.68 9.40
N PHE A 169 -7.45 -5.04 8.14
CA PHE A 169 -6.12 -5.35 7.64
C PHE A 169 -5.17 -4.16 7.84
N LYS A 170 -5.54 -2.96 7.38
CA LYS A 170 -4.71 -1.75 7.52
C LYS A 170 -4.45 -1.40 8.98
N ARG A 171 -5.49 -1.33 9.82
CA ARG A 171 -5.36 -1.03 11.25
C ARG A 171 -4.50 -2.03 12.01
N SER A 172 -4.35 -3.25 11.50
CA SER A 172 -3.52 -4.28 12.12
C SER A 172 -2.02 -3.98 12.13
N PHE A 173 -1.58 -3.00 11.35
CA PHE A 173 -0.18 -2.53 11.29
C PHE A 173 0.09 -1.36 12.26
N GLY A 174 -0.88 -0.97 13.06
CA GLY A 174 -0.79 0.20 13.93
C GLY A 174 -1.26 1.46 13.19
N GLY A 175 -0.83 2.62 13.69
CA GLY A 175 -1.25 3.91 13.16
C GLY A 175 -2.56 4.39 13.77
N GLU A 176 -2.97 5.58 13.36
CA GLU A 176 -4.17 6.25 13.82
C GLU A 176 -5.07 6.59 12.64
N ASP A 177 -6.38 6.51 12.85
CA ASP A 177 -7.33 6.94 11.83
C ASP A 177 -7.41 8.46 11.81
N VAL A 178 -7.14 9.05 10.64
CA VAL A 178 -7.18 10.49 10.39
C VAL A 178 -8.36 10.82 9.48
N THR A 179 -9.11 11.84 9.85
CA THR A 179 -10.20 12.36 9.03
C THR A 179 -9.78 13.70 8.43
N TYR A 180 -9.65 13.74 7.12
CA TYR A 180 -9.42 15.00 6.40
C TYR A 180 -10.75 15.73 6.14
N ASN A 181 -10.69 17.04 5.90
CA ASN A 181 -11.85 17.90 5.67
C ASN A 181 -12.59 17.65 4.33
N GLY A 182 -12.23 16.58 3.63
CA GLY A 182 -12.80 16.22 2.34
C GLY A 182 -12.03 16.80 1.16
N THR A 183 -12.52 16.52 -0.04
CA THR A 183 -11.98 17.03 -1.30
C THR A 183 -12.75 18.27 -1.69
N TRP A 184 -12.04 19.35 -2.00
CA TRP A 184 -12.62 20.60 -2.46
C TRP A 184 -12.30 20.77 -3.93
N GLU A 185 -13.33 21.01 -4.73
CA GLU A 185 -13.18 21.22 -6.17
C GLU A 185 -13.68 22.62 -6.55
N LYS A 186 -12.96 23.27 -7.46
CA LYS A 186 -13.35 24.54 -8.04
C LYS A 186 -13.43 24.41 -9.54
N GLY A 187 -14.64 24.39 -10.09
CA GLY A 187 -14.86 24.41 -11.54
C GLY A 187 -14.32 25.69 -12.17
N MET A 188 -13.32 25.56 -13.04
CA MET A 188 -12.72 26.70 -13.75
C MET A 188 -13.53 27.10 -15.00
N HIS A 189 -14.29 26.16 -15.58
CA HIS A 189 -15.17 26.37 -16.73
C HIS A 189 -16.50 25.66 -16.52
N LYS A 190 -17.61 26.40 -16.40
CA LYS A 190 -18.96 25.87 -16.17
C LYS A 190 -19.40 24.81 -17.19
N LEU A 191 -19.06 24.95 -18.46
CA LEU A 191 -19.46 24.02 -19.54
C LEU A 191 -18.72 22.69 -19.59
N LYS A 192 -17.65 22.51 -18.81
CA LYS A 192 -16.88 21.24 -18.73
C LYS A 192 -17.04 20.52 -17.40
N TYR A 193 -17.82 21.07 -16.47
CA TYR A 193 -17.94 20.56 -15.11
C TYR A 193 -19.27 19.84 -14.83
N GLU A 194 -20.21 19.90 -15.76
CA GLU A 194 -21.45 19.12 -15.70
C GLU A 194 -21.17 17.73 -16.32
N VAL A 195 -20.85 16.77 -15.44
CA VAL A 195 -20.85 15.33 -15.75
C VAL A 195 -21.85 14.66 -14.84
#